data_f812fa2ed0c5a02e4e8b6683efd8f9b4
#
_entry.id   f812fa2ed0c5a02e4e8b6683efd8f9b4
#
_cell.length_a   1.000
_cell.length_b   1.000
_cell.length_c   1.000
_cell.angle_alpha   90.00
_cell.angle_beta   90.00
_cell.angle_gamma   90.00
#
_symmetry.space_group_name_H-M   'P 1'
#
loop_
_entity.id
_entity.type
_entity.pdbx_description
1 polymer ?
#
loop_
_entity_poly.entity_id
_entity_poly.type
_entity_poly.pdbx_seq_one_letter_code
_entity_poly.pdbx_strand_id
1 'polypeptide(L)'
;MMTEQVSRISGTTRVFGCIADPVGHVRAPTVFNTLFAQQGIDHVMVPIHAPADDLNTIIEGLRRLPNFGGMAVTIPHKVSLAALCDTLGAAAQLTGAVNAVRFDDDGRMHGDNFDGQGFVAGLQMKGHDPAGKSVLMIGAGGAARAIALALHDAGASTISICNRTMDKAAAIADAVNAGDDAPRLTAMQHHDGSNVELIVNTTSLGLHAGDALPLPLESVDDGLSLIHI
;
A
#
# COMPACT_ATOMS: atom_id res chain seq x y z
N MET A 1 -14.02 -5.77 33.32
CA MET A 1 -15.09 -5.73 32.31
C MET A 1 -14.86 -4.46 31.49
N MET A 2 -14.28 -4.58 30.29
CA MET A 2 -14.26 -3.46 29.34
C MET A 2 -15.67 -3.36 28.79
N THR A 3 -16.39 -2.30 29.15
CA THR A 3 -17.66 -1.95 28.50
C THR A 3 -17.34 -1.63 27.06
N GLU A 4 -17.83 -2.46 26.12
CA GLU A 4 -17.86 -2.12 24.70
C GLU A 4 -18.58 -0.78 24.57
N GLN A 5 -17.82 0.26 24.30
CA GLN A 5 -18.36 1.57 23.98
C GLN A 5 -18.87 1.47 22.53
N VAL A 6 -20.12 1.06 22.39
CA VAL A 6 -20.79 1.08 21.09
C VAL A 6 -20.76 2.52 20.59
N SER A 7 -20.03 2.78 19.52
CA SER A 7 -20.03 4.07 18.85
C SER A 7 -21.47 4.41 18.46
N ARG A 8 -22.01 5.48 19.05
CA ARG A 8 -23.39 5.91 18.76
C ARG A 8 -23.38 6.65 17.43
N ILE A 9 -23.82 5.99 16.36
CA ILE A 9 -24.06 6.65 15.08
C ILE A 9 -25.23 7.61 15.23
N SER A 10 -25.04 8.86 14.85
CA SER A 10 -26.05 9.94 14.93
C SER A 10 -26.17 10.66 13.58
N GLY A 11 -27.01 11.68 13.50
CA GLY A 11 -27.14 12.50 12.30
C GLY A 11 -25.90 13.38 11.99
N THR A 12 -24.96 13.49 12.91
CA THR A 12 -23.70 14.24 12.74
C THR A 12 -22.52 13.35 12.37
N THR A 13 -22.69 12.02 12.41
CA THR A 13 -21.62 11.07 12.15
C THR A 13 -21.11 11.19 10.71
N ARG A 14 -19.80 11.40 10.53
CA ARG A 14 -19.16 11.38 9.22
C ARG A 14 -18.94 9.96 8.74
N VAL A 15 -19.29 9.69 7.48
CA VAL A 15 -19.23 8.36 6.89
C VAL A 15 -17.97 8.20 6.05
N PHE A 16 -17.29 7.07 6.22
CA PHE A 16 -16.19 6.63 5.39
C PHE A 16 -16.50 5.27 4.77
N GLY A 17 -15.91 4.99 3.62
CA GLY A 17 -16.08 3.72 2.92
C GLY A 17 -14.83 2.85 2.94
N CYS A 18 -15.02 1.54 2.74
CA CYS A 18 -13.97 0.65 2.26
C CYS A 18 -14.49 -0.02 1.00
N ILE A 19 -14.01 0.40 -0.18
CA ILE A 19 -14.54 -0.03 -1.47
C ILE A 19 -13.75 -1.19 -2.05
N ALA A 20 -14.45 -2.25 -2.49
CA ALA A 20 -13.87 -3.47 -3.05
C ALA A 20 -14.89 -4.27 -3.88
N ASP A 21 -14.39 -5.24 -4.64
CA ASP A 21 -15.21 -6.29 -5.30
C ASP A 21 -14.42 -7.62 -5.37
N PRO A 22 -14.84 -8.67 -4.63
CA PRO A 22 -15.86 -8.69 -3.57
C PRO A 22 -15.39 -7.98 -2.30
N VAL A 23 -16.32 -7.52 -1.46
CA VAL A 23 -16.01 -6.75 -0.24
C VAL A 23 -15.83 -7.60 1.03
N GLY A 24 -16.17 -8.88 0.99
CA GLY A 24 -16.23 -9.74 2.20
C GLY A 24 -14.89 -9.97 2.94
N HIS A 25 -13.76 -9.70 2.28
CA HIS A 25 -12.43 -9.90 2.84
C HIS A 25 -11.83 -8.66 3.49
N VAL A 26 -12.44 -7.48 3.35
CA VAL A 26 -11.86 -6.23 3.83
C VAL A 26 -11.80 -6.15 5.35
N ARG A 27 -10.69 -5.63 5.87
CA ARG A 27 -10.44 -5.47 7.31
C ARG A 27 -10.48 -4.02 7.79
N ALA A 28 -10.34 -3.07 6.87
CA ALA A 28 -10.30 -1.64 7.20
C ALA A 28 -11.49 -1.18 8.06
N PRO A 29 -12.76 -1.57 7.81
CA PRO A 29 -13.86 -1.15 8.67
C PRO A 29 -13.69 -1.57 10.13
N THR A 30 -13.23 -2.78 10.40
CA THR A 30 -12.98 -3.26 11.77
C THR A 30 -11.89 -2.44 12.46
N VAL A 31 -10.79 -2.18 11.76
CA VAL A 31 -9.64 -1.44 12.30
C VAL A 31 -10.02 0.02 12.58
N PHE A 32 -10.56 0.72 11.57
CA PHE A 32 -10.86 2.14 11.69
C PHE A 32 -12.00 2.43 12.67
N ASN A 33 -13.05 1.63 12.71
CA ASN A 33 -14.13 1.83 13.69
C ASN A 33 -13.65 1.63 15.13
N THR A 34 -12.72 0.71 15.36
CA THR A 34 -12.06 0.55 16.66
C THR A 34 -11.26 1.80 17.04
N LEU A 35 -10.48 2.34 16.09
CA LEU A 35 -9.69 3.57 16.30
C LEU A 35 -10.59 4.79 16.54
N PHE A 36 -11.67 4.96 15.77
CA PHE A 36 -12.62 6.05 15.95
C PHE A 36 -13.25 6.01 17.36
N ALA A 37 -13.67 4.82 17.79
CA ALA A 37 -14.22 4.63 19.12
C ALA A 37 -13.20 4.95 20.24
N GLN A 38 -11.96 4.47 20.11
CA GLN A 38 -10.90 4.72 21.09
C GLN A 38 -10.52 6.20 21.19
N GLN A 39 -10.58 6.92 20.08
CA GLN A 39 -10.23 8.35 20.02
C GLN A 39 -11.41 9.28 20.24
N GLY A 40 -12.63 8.76 20.40
CA GLY A 40 -13.84 9.55 20.57
C GLY A 40 -14.23 10.37 19.34
N ILE A 41 -13.85 9.90 18.12
CA ILE A 41 -14.15 10.57 16.86
C ILE A 41 -15.51 10.10 16.34
N ASP A 42 -16.43 11.05 16.04
CA ASP A 42 -17.78 10.75 15.52
C ASP A 42 -17.72 10.38 14.02
N HIS A 43 -17.10 9.23 13.74
CA HIS A 43 -16.93 8.69 12.40
C HIS A 43 -17.32 7.22 12.35
N VAL A 44 -17.76 6.77 11.18
CA VAL A 44 -18.04 5.36 10.89
C VAL A 44 -17.45 4.98 9.52
N MET A 45 -16.80 3.84 9.45
CA MET A 45 -16.37 3.24 8.18
C MET A 45 -17.23 2.02 7.87
N VAL A 46 -17.79 1.98 6.66
CA VAL A 46 -18.63 0.88 6.18
C VAL A 46 -18.02 0.22 4.95
N PRO A 47 -18.21 -1.11 4.76
CA PRO A 47 -17.83 -1.76 3.51
C PRO A 47 -18.74 -1.29 2.37
N ILE A 48 -18.18 -1.02 1.19
CA ILE A 48 -18.90 -0.65 -0.03
C ILE A 48 -18.57 -1.70 -1.10
N HIS A 49 -19.53 -2.57 -1.42
CA HIS A 49 -19.40 -3.52 -2.50
C HIS A 49 -19.74 -2.81 -3.82
N ALA A 50 -18.76 -2.63 -4.68
CA ALA A 50 -18.90 -1.92 -5.93
C ALA A 50 -18.41 -2.79 -7.08
N PRO A 51 -19.29 -3.34 -7.94
CA PRO A 51 -18.86 -3.96 -9.18
C PRO A 51 -18.08 -2.98 -10.05
N ALA A 52 -17.10 -3.50 -10.81
CA ALA A 52 -16.20 -2.66 -11.60
C ALA A 52 -16.96 -1.76 -12.61
N ASP A 53 -18.03 -2.30 -13.21
CA ASP A 53 -18.84 -1.59 -14.21
C ASP A 53 -19.65 -0.44 -13.59
N ASP A 54 -19.99 -0.53 -12.30
CA ASP A 54 -20.79 0.48 -11.59
C ASP A 54 -19.93 1.51 -10.85
N LEU A 55 -18.60 1.35 -10.83
CA LEU A 55 -17.69 2.16 -10.02
C LEU A 55 -17.91 3.66 -10.23
N ASN A 56 -17.94 4.12 -11.48
CA ASN A 56 -18.11 5.55 -11.80
C ASN A 56 -19.42 6.11 -11.25
N THR A 57 -20.52 5.39 -11.41
CA THR A 57 -21.84 5.80 -10.94
C THR A 57 -21.87 5.89 -9.40
N ILE A 58 -21.26 4.91 -8.73
CA ILE A 58 -21.16 4.88 -7.26
C ILE A 58 -20.33 6.08 -6.77
N ILE A 59 -19.17 6.34 -7.36
CA ILE A 59 -18.31 7.46 -6.99
C ILE A 59 -19.00 8.81 -7.20
N GLU A 60 -19.67 9.00 -8.32
CA GLU A 60 -20.47 10.21 -8.56
C GLU A 60 -21.57 10.42 -7.52
N GLY A 61 -22.19 9.34 -7.05
CA GLY A 61 -23.16 9.39 -5.95
C GLY A 61 -22.50 9.80 -4.62
N LEU A 62 -21.35 9.21 -4.28
CA LEU A 62 -20.62 9.50 -3.05
C LEU A 62 -20.07 10.93 -2.99
N ARG A 63 -19.64 11.50 -4.13
CA ARG A 63 -19.20 12.92 -4.24
C ARG A 63 -20.29 13.92 -3.81
N ARG A 64 -21.56 13.52 -3.90
CA ARG A 64 -22.73 14.38 -3.59
C ARG A 64 -23.22 14.26 -2.16
N LEU A 65 -22.59 13.41 -1.35
CA LEU A 65 -22.97 13.22 0.06
C LEU A 65 -22.12 14.14 0.95
N PRO A 66 -22.73 15.18 1.56
CA PRO A 66 -21.97 16.16 2.36
C PRO A 66 -21.28 15.56 3.58
N ASN A 67 -21.78 14.45 4.11
CA ASN A 67 -21.22 13.77 5.26
C ASN A 67 -20.27 12.61 4.89
N PHE A 68 -19.94 12.41 3.61
CA PHE A 68 -18.98 11.39 3.18
C PHE A 68 -17.55 11.98 3.15
N GLY A 69 -16.66 11.44 4.00
CA GLY A 69 -15.33 12.00 4.23
C GLY A 69 -14.23 11.37 3.39
N GLY A 70 -14.44 10.18 2.85
CA GLY A 70 -13.41 9.47 2.09
C GLY A 70 -13.55 7.96 2.15
N MET A 71 -12.57 7.27 1.57
CA MET A 71 -12.59 5.82 1.54
C MET A 71 -11.21 5.19 1.52
N ALA A 72 -11.10 4.00 2.09
CA ALA A 72 -10.05 3.04 1.79
C ALA A 72 -10.40 2.29 0.50
N VAL A 73 -9.41 2.00 -0.31
CA VAL A 73 -9.56 1.39 -1.64
C VAL A 73 -8.74 0.12 -1.75
N THR A 74 -9.36 -0.97 -2.19
CA THR A 74 -8.64 -2.21 -2.46
C THR A 74 -9.05 -2.83 -3.80
N ILE A 75 -8.72 -4.07 -4.03
CA ILE A 75 -8.93 -4.79 -5.29
C ILE A 75 -10.41 -4.77 -5.67
N PRO A 76 -10.74 -4.53 -6.96
CA PRO A 76 -9.86 -4.26 -8.11
C PRO A 76 -9.66 -2.77 -8.40
N HIS A 77 -10.13 -1.87 -7.54
CA HIS A 77 -10.42 -0.46 -7.86
C HIS A 77 -9.24 0.51 -7.75
N LYS A 78 -8.08 0.08 -7.18
CA LYS A 78 -6.96 1.00 -6.89
C LYS A 78 -6.51 1.83 -8.09
N VAL A 79 -6.39 1.22 -9.27
CA VAL A 79 -5.95 1.89 -10.50
C VAL A 79 -7.07 2.74 -11.10
N SER A 80 -8.28 2.18 -11.21
CA SER A 80 -9.43 2.90 -11.79
C SER A 80 -9.80 4.13 -10.97
N LEU A 81 -9.73 4.04 -9.63
CA LEU A 81 -10.00 5.17 -8.75
C LEU A 81 -8.92 6.26 -8.82
N ALA A 82 -7.65 5.90 -9.05
CA ALA A 82 -6.61 6.90 -9.27
C ALA A 82 -6.94 7.82 -10.46
N ALA A 83 -7.51 7.26 -11.53
CA ALA A 83 -7.92 8.02 -12.70
C ALA A 83 -9.13 8.94 -12.45
N LEU A 84 -9.92 8.72 -11.40
CA LEU A 84 -11.09 9.52 -11.03
C LEU A 84 -10.76 10.61 -10.01
N CYS A 85 -9.58 10.57 -9.39
CA CYS A 85 -9.15 11.58 -8.42
C CYS A 85 -8.81 12.91 -9.10
N ASP A 86 -9.19 14.02 -8.46
CA ASP A 86 -8.86 15.36 -8.93
C ASP A 86 -7.38 15.70 -8.71
N THR A 87 -6.78 15.12 -7.66
CA THR A 87 -5.34 15.21 -7.39
C THR A 87 -4.82 13.90 -6.82
N LEU A 88 -3.53 13.63 -7.06
CA LEU A 88 -2.82 12.47 -6.54
C LEU A 88 -1.59 12.90 -5.73
N GLY A 89 -1.36 12.25 -4.60
CA GLY A 89 -0.11 12.33 -3.86
C GLY A 89 1.05 11.64 -4.58
N ALA A 90 2.28 11.86 -4.12
CA ALA A 90 3.50 11.40 -4.79
C ALA A 90 3.53 9.87 -4.98
N ALA A 91 3.15 9.12 -3.95
CA ALA A 91 3.12 7.66 -4.04
C ALA A 91 2.05 7.15 -5.02
N ALA A 92 0.88 7.79 -5.06
CA ALA A 92 -0.16 7.45 -6.03
C ALA A 92 0.24 7.80 -7.46
N GLN A 93 0.92 8.93 -7.69
CA GLN A 93 1.46 9.29 -9.01
C GLN A 93 2.48 8.26 -9.50
N LEU A 94 3.40 7.86 -8.64
CA LEU A 94 4.42 6.87 -8.97
C LEU A 94 3.83 5.49 -9.27
N THR A 95 2.86 5.05 -8.44
CA THR A 95 2.27 3.71 -8.56
C THR A 95 1.16 3.61 -9.59
N GLY A 96 0.55 4.72 -9.96
CA GLY A 96 -0.67 4.76 -10.76
C GLY A 96 -1.89 4.18 -10.02
N ALA A 97 -1.84 4.11 -8.69
CA ALA A 97 -2.87 3.46 -7.90
C ALA A 97 -3.07 4.17 -6.56
N VAL A 98 -4.30 4.23 -6.08
CA VAL A 98 -4.65 4.76 -4.75
C VAL A 98 -5.12 3.66 -3.83
N ASN A 99 -4.80 3.75 -2.53
CA ASN A 99 -5.39 2.92 -1.50
C ASN A 99 -6.21 3.72 -0.47
N ALA A 100 -6.13 5.05 -0.53
CA ALA A 100 -6.96 5.96 0.24
C ALA A 100 -7.36 7.17 -0.60
N VAL A 101 -8.60 7.60 -0.42
CA VAL A 101 -9.15 8.79 -1.08
C VAL A 101 -9.88 9.64 -0.05
N ARG A 102 -9.51 10.90 0.05
CA ARG A 102 -10.20 11.91 0.85
C ARG A 102 -11.15 12.71 -0.03
N PHE A 103 -12.31 13.04 0.50
CA PHE A 103 -13.28 13.93 -0.15
C PHE A 103 -13.28 15.27 0.59
N ASP A 104 -13.20 16.35 -0.18
CA ASP A 104 -13.43 17.70 0.34
C ASP A 104 -14.93 18.02 0.36
N ASP A 105 -15.30 19.09 1.04
CA ASP A 105 -16.71 19.51 1.19
C ASP A 105 -17.37 19.91 -0.16
N ASP A 106 -16.56 20.25 -1.18
CA ASP A 106 -16.99 20.52 -2.55
C ASP A 106 -17.02 19.25 -3.44
N GLY A 107 -16.76 18.07 -2.87
CA GLY A 107 -16.77 16.78 -3.56
C GLY A 107 -15.50 16.48 -4.36
N ARG A 108 -14.42 17.28 -4.25
CA ARG A 108 -13.11 16.97 -4.87
C ARG A 108 -12.46 15.79 -4.18
N MET A 109 -11.80 14.96 -4.97
CA MET A 109 -11.16 13.74 -4.53
C MET A 109 -9.63 13.86 -4.57
N HIS A 110 -9.00 13.59 -3.43
CA HIS A 110 -7.55 13.55 -3.28
C HIS A 110 -7.14 12.11 -2.96
N GLY A 111 -6.46 11.47 -3.90
CA GLY A 111 -6.02 10.07 -3.77
C GLY A 111 -4.55 9.97 -3.40
N ASP A 112 -4.20 9.01 -2.55
CA ASP A 112 -2.81 8.64 -2.31
C ASP A 112 -2.66 7.14 -2.03
N ASN A 113 -1.40 6.69 -1.97
CA ASN A 113 -1.05 5.30 -1.72
C ASN A 113 -0.13 5.16 -0.52
N PHE A 114 -0.65 4.61 0.57
CA PHE A 114 0.07 4.43 1.84
C PHE A 114 0.57 3.00 2.06
N ASP A 115 0.45 2.09 1.08
CA ASP A 115 0.89 0.69 1.23
C ASP A 115 2.38 0.60 1.58
N GLY A 116 3.22 1.38 0.90
CA GLY A 116 4.66 1.41 1.13
C GLY A 116 5.03 1.99 2.51
N GLN A 117 4.43 3.10 2.90
CA GLN A 117 4.66 3.71 4.22
C GLN A 117 4.19 2.78 5.34
N GLY A 118 3.04 2.14 5.17
CA GLY A 118 2.53 1.14 6.12
C GLY A 118 3.45 -0.06 6.27
N PHE A 119 4.05 -0.51 5.16
CA PHE A 119 5.04 -1.57 5.17
C PHE A 119 6.30 -1.17 5.97
N VAL A 120 6.90 -0.02 5.69
CA VAL A 120 8.09 0.46 6.40
C VAL A 120 7.80 0.67 7.90
N ALA A 121 6.66 1.27 8.25
CA ALA A 121 6.25 1.43 9.63
C ALA A 121 6.11 0.06 10.34
N GLY A 122 5.54 -0.94 9.65
CA GLY A 122 5.44 -2.31 10.15
C GLY A 122 6.79 -2.96 10.40
N LEU A 123 7.78 -2.73 9.52
CA LEU A 123 9.17 -3.17 9.69
C LEU A 123 9.80 -2.56 10.96
N GLN A 124 9.72 -1.25 11.08
CA GLN A 124 10.29 -0.50 12.20
C GLN A 124 9.67 -0.93 13.54
N MET A 125 8.36 -1.16 13.60
CA MET A 125 7.68 -1.68 14.79
C MET A 125 8.17 -3.08 15.20
N LYS A 126 8.71 -3.86 14.26
CA LYS A 126 9.30 -5.18 14.51
C LYS A 126 10.81 -5.13 14.76
N GLY A 127 11.41 -3.95 14.80
CA GLY A 127 12.84 -3.76 15.05
C GLY A 127 13.71 -3.87 13.78
N HIS A 128 13.10 -3.86 12.58
CA HIS A 128 13.80 -3.91 11.31
C HIS A 128 13.77 -2.53 10.63
N ASP A 129 14.64 -1.61 11.07
CA ASP A 129 14.76 -0.30 10.43
C ASP A 129 15.52 -0.44 9.10
N PRO A 130 14.94 -0.01 7.96
CA PRO A 130 15.62 -0.07 6.66
C PRO A 130 16.70 1.02 6.47
N ALA A 131 16.76 2.03 7.36
CA ALA A 131 17.73 3.13 7.24
C ALA A 131 19.17 2.60 7.20
N GLY A 132 19.92 3.01 6.18
CA GLY A 132 21.33 2.63 5.97
C GLY A 132 21.54 1.19 5.48
N LYS A 133 20.48 0.39 5.33
CA LYS A 133 20.58 -1.03 4.94
C LYS A 133 20.60 -1.23 3.44
N SER A 134 21.27 -2.32 3.03
CA SER A 134 21.19 -2.87 1.67
C SER A 134 19.95 -3.78 1.56
N VAL A 135 19.08 -3.48 0.59
CA VAL A 135 17.81 -4.17 0.40
C VAL A 135 17.76 -4.87 -0.95
N LEU A 136 17.32 -6.14 -0.94
CA LEU A 136 16.90 -6.85 -2.14
C LEU A 136 15.38 -6.93 -2.20
N MET A 137 14.81 -6.35 -3.23
CA MET A 137 13.38 -6.52 -3.55
C MET A 137 13.20 -7.54 -4.67
N ILE A 138 12.33 -8.52 -4.46
CA ILE A 138 11.98 -9.52 -5.46
C ILE A 138 10.58 -9.24 -5.96
N GLY A 139 10.46 -8.95 -7.27
CA GLY A 139 9.22 -8.55 -7.90
C GLY A 139 9.19 -7.08 -8.32
N ALA A 140 8.40 -6.77 -9.34
CA ALA A 140 8.22 -5.42 -9.90
C ALA A 140 6.74 -5.17 -10.25
N GLY A 141 5.85 -5.54 -9.32
CA GLY A 141 4.40 -5.30 -9.41
C GLY A 141 3.97 -3.97 -8.80
N GLY A 142 2.65 -3.78 -8.64
CA GLY A 142 2.10 -2.55 -8.05
C GLY A 142 2.56 -2.31 -6.62
N ALA A 143 2.59 -3.35 -5.77
CA ALA A 143 3.11 -3.25 -4.40
C ALA A 143 4.60 -2.88 -4.38
N ALA A 144 5.40 -3.46 -5.29
CA ALA A 144 6.83 -3.18 -5.38
C ALA A 144 7.13 -1.69 -5.58
N ARG A 145 6.34 -0.98 -6.39
CA ARG A 145 6.51 0.46 -6.63
C ARG A 145 6.37 1.29 -5.35
N ALA A 146 5.28 1.05 -4.61
CA ALA A 146 5.01 1.76 -3.36
C ALA A 146 6.09 1.48 -2.31
N ILE A 147 6.53 0.22 -2.22
CA ILE A 147 7.54 -0.22 -1.24
C ILE A 147 8.92 0.31 -1.62
N ALA A 148 9.29 0.29 -2.89
CA ALA A 148 10.57 0.85 -3.36
C ALA A 148 10.71 2.33 -2.98
N LEU A 149 9.67 3.13 -3.24
CA LEU A 149 9.63 4.54 -2.83
C LEU A 149 9.76 4.69 -1.31
N ALA A 150 8.98 3.93 -0.54
CA ALA A 150 8.98 4.06 0.90
C ALA A 150 10.30 3.61 1.55
N LEU A 151 10.95 2.58 1.03
CA LEU A 151 12.29 2.15 1.47
C LEU A 151 13.36 3.21 1.13
N HIS A 152 13.25 3.82 -0.06
CA HIS A 152 14.11 4.93 -0.47
C HIS A 152 13.95 6.11 0.48
N ASP A 153 12.72 6.55 0.75
CA ASP A 153 12.40 7.66 1.65
C ASP A 153 12.82 7.38 3.10
N ALA A 154 12.75 6.11 3.52
CA ALA A 154 13.24 5.66 4.82
C ALA A 154 14.77 5.59 4.92
N GLY A 155 15.50 5.91 3.86
CA GLY A 155 16.96 6.02 3.88
C GLY A 155 17.71 4.70 3.69
N ALA A 156 17.13 3.69 3.03
CA ALA A 156 17.88 2.49 2.60
C ALA A 156 19.10 2.91 1.80
N SER A 157 20.28 2.28 2.05
CA SER A 157 21.54 2.65 1.39
C SER A 157 21.56 2.25 -0.07
N THR A 158 21.06 1.04 -0.38
CA THR A 158 20.90 0.51 -1.73
C THR A 158 19.63 -0.33 -1.80
N ILE A 159 18.96 -0.31 -2.95
CA ILE A 159 17.79 -1.14 -3.22
C ILE A 159 17.98 -1.83 -4.57
N SER A 160 18.17 -3.13 -4.54
CA SER A 160 18.30 -3.97 -5.73
C SER A 160 16.94 -4.57 -6.07
N ILE A 161 16.38 -4.25 -7.22
CA ILE A 161 15.06 -4.76 -7.66
C ILE A 161 15.29 -5.91 -8.64
N CYS A 162 15.04 -7.12 -8.17
CA CYS A 162 15.16 -8.34 -8.97
C CYS A 162 13.82 -8.74 -9.55
N ASN A 163 13.74 -8.82 -10.89
CA ASN A 163 12.51 -9.24 -11.56
C ASN A 163 12.78 -9.96 -12.87
N ARG A 164 12.02 -11.01 -13.15
CA ARG A 164 12.11 -11.78 -14.41
C ARG A 164 12.04 -10.89 -15.67
N THR A 165 11.17 -9.88 -15.66
CA THR A 165 11.09 -8.86 -16.71
C THR A 165 11.86 -7.64 -16.24
N MET A 166 13.09 -7.49 -16.74
CA MET A 166 14.03 -6.45 -16.30
C MET A 166 13.48 -5.04 -16.53
N ASP A 167 12.79 -4.79 -17.64
CA ASP A 167 12.22 -3.49 -17.97
C ASP A 167 11.25 -2.97 -16.90
N LYS A 168 10.50 -3.88 -16.25
CA LYS A 168 9.61 -3.50 -15.15
C LYS A 168 10.38 -3.06 -13.91
N ALA A 169 11.49 -3.71 -13.60
CA ALA A 169 12.34 -3.33 -12.48
C ALA A 169 13.06 -2.01 -12.78
N ALA A 170 13.57 -1.84 -14.00
CA ALA A 170 14.20 -0.60 -14.46
C ALA A 170 13.23 0.58 -14.38
N ALA A 171 12.00 0.42 -14.84
CA ALA A 171 10.99 1.47 -14.76
C ALA A 171 10.68 1.94 -13.32
N ILE A 172 10.76 1.03 -12.34
CA ILE A 172 10.61 1.41 -10.92
C ILE A 172 11.86 2.15 -10.44
N ALA A 173 13.07 1.62 -10.74
CA ALA A 173 14.31 2.24 -10.32
C ALA A 173 14.46 3.65 -10.90
N ASP A 174 14.20 3.82 -12.18
CA ASP A 174 14.26 5.12 -12.86
C ASP A 174 13.27 6.13 -12.26
N ALA A 175 12.03 5.69 -11.99
CA ALA A 175 10.99 6.56 -11.47
C ALA A 175 11.26 7.00 -10.02
N VAL A 176 11.82 6.13 -9.18
CA VAL A 176 12.16 6.47 -7.78
C VAL A 176 13.46 7.28 -7.72
N ASN A 177 14.45 6.98 -8.55
CA ASN A 177 15.71 7.74 -8.63
C ASN A 177 15.54 9.11 -9.32
N ALA A 178 14.39 9.40 -9.93
CA ALA A 178 14.17 10.65 -10.65
C ALA A 178 14.34 11.86 -9.73
N GLY A 179 15.35 12.68 -10.00
CA GLY A 179 15.67 13.86 -9.20
C GLY A 179 16.57 13.60 -7.98
N ASP A 180 17.09 12.38 -7.81
CA ASP A 180 18.07 12.04 -6.79
C ASP A 180 19.50 12.20 -7.36
N ASP A 181 20.34 12.99 -6.70
CA ASP A 181 21.74 13.19 -7.08
C ASP A 181 22.61 11.93 -6.84
N ALA A 182 22.14 11.01 -5.98
CA ALA A 182 22.77 9.75 -5.64
C ALA A 182 21.79 8.58 -5.76
N PRO A 183 21.53 8.09 -6.98
CA PRO A 183 20.55 7.03 -7.21
C PRO A 183 20.92 5.75 -6.45
N ARG A 184 19.98 5.25 -5.64
CA ARG A 184 20.15 4.08 -4.76
C ARG A 184 19.48 2.83 -5.26
N LEU A 185 18.59 2.95 -6.27
CA LEU A 185 17.86 1.83 -6.83
C LEU A 185 18.53 1.33 -8.10
N THR A 186 18.69 0.01 -8.18
CA THR A 186 19.22 -0.68 -9.37
C THR A 186 18.29 -1.82 -9.76
N ALA A 187 18.12 -2.01 -11.08
CA ALA A 187 17.36 -3.14 -11.62
C ALA A 187 18.30 -4.28 -11.97
N MET A 188 17.86 -5.53 -11.72
CA MET A 188 18.60 -6.73 -12.09
C MET A 188 17.67 -7.89 -12.44
N GLN A 189 18.16 -8.83 -13.21
CA GLN A 189 17.39 -10.00 -13.60
C GLN A 189 17.55 -11.16 -12.61
N HIS A 190 18.72 -11.28 -12.00
CA HIS A 190 19.08 -12.33 -11.06
C HIS A 190 19.85 -11.75 -9.89
N HIS A 191 19.62 -12.29 -8.71
CA HIS A 191 20.36 -12.03 -7.48
C HIS A 191 20.39 -13.30 -6.65
N ASP A 192 21.53 -13.59 -6.04
CA ASP A 192 21.72 -14.78 -5.21
C ASP A 192 21.38 -14.55 -3.72
N GLY A 193 21.01 -13.34 -3.34
CA GLY A 193 20.72 -12.98 -1.94
C GLY A 193 21.96 -12.58 -1.12
N SER A 194 23.16 -12.64 -1.69
CA SER A 194 24.39 -12.28 -0.97
C SER A 194 24.53 -10.77 -0.76
N ASN A 195 25.24 -10.38 0.30
CA ASN A 195 25.58 -8.98 0.61
C ASN A 195 24.37 -8.03 0.75
N VAL A 196 23.23 -8.55 1.17
CA VAL A 196 22.05 -7.75 1.52
C VAL A 196 21.65 -8.00 2.97
N GLU A 197 21.02 -7.02 3.61
CA GLU A 197 20.60 -7.07 5.03
C GLU A 197 19.11 -7.25 5.18
N LEU A 198 18.34 -6.96 4.12
CA LEU A 198 16.89 -7.11 4.08
C LEU A 198 16.43 -7.64 2.73
N ILE A 199 15.64 -8.70 2.72
CA ILE A 199 14.96 -9.20 1.52
C ILE A 199 13.47 -8.95 1.63
N VAL A 200 12.87 -8.37 0.58
CA VAL A 200 11.45 -8.09 0.49
C VAL A 200 10.86 -8.82 -0.71
N ASN A 201 10.05 -9.85 -0.46
CA ASN A 201 9.33 -10.55 -1.51
C ASN A 201 8.00 -9.86 -1.81
N THR A 202 7.89 -9.24 -2.97
CA THR A 202 6.68 -8.59 -3.47
C THR A 202 6.01 -9.38 -4.60
N THR A 203 6.40 -10.66 -4.78
CA THR A 203 5.78 -11.56 -5.75
C THR A 203 4.64 -12.34 -5.12
N SER A 204 3.89 -13.07 -5.95
CA SER A 204 2.89 -14.04 -5.48
C SER A 204 3.50 -15.38 -5.02
N LEU A 205 4.81 -15.59 -5.16
CA LEU A 205 5.48 -16.81 -4.72
C LEU A 205 5.49 -16.89 -3.19
N GLY A 206 5.04 -18.02 -2.66
CA GLY A 206 4.93 -18.25 -1.23
C GLY A 206 3.53 -17.98 -0.64
N LEU A 207 2.53 -17.61 -1.47
CA LEU A 207 1.13 -17.45 -1.03
C LEU A 207 0.46 -18.80 -0.76
N HIS A 208 0.86 -19.85 -1.47
CA HIS A 208 0.27 -21.18 -1.35
C HIS A 208 1.31 -22.22 -0.91
N ALA A 209 0.85 -23.23 -0.16
CA ALA A 209 1.70 -24.37 0.19
C ALA A 209 2.13 -25.10 -1.10
N GLY A 210 3.45 -25.20 -1.32
CA GLY A 210 4.05 -25.81 -2.51
C GLY A 210 4.52 -24.80 -3.57
N ASP A 211 4.33 -23.52 -3.38
CA ASP A 211 4.96 -22.50 -4.22
C ASP A 211 6.49 -22.61 -4.17
N ALA A 212 7.14 -22.34 -5.29
CA ALA A 212 8.59 -22.20 -5.30
C ALA A 212 9.03 -21.01 -4.46
N LEU A 213 10.16 -21.14 -3.80
CA LEU A 213 10.78 -20.02 -3.10
C LEU A 213 11.26 -18.95 -4.09
N PRO A 214 11.12 -17.67 -3.76
CA PRO A 214 11.57 -16.58 -4.62
C PRO A 214 13.10 -16.53 -4.77
N LEU A 215 13.84 -17.11 -3.81
CA LEU A 215 15.29 -17.30 -3.81
C LEU A 215 15.64 -18.67 -3.22
N PRO A 216 16.79 -19.28 -3.62
CA PRO A 216 17.34 -20.46 -2.95
C PRO A 216 17.72 -20.08 -1.50
N LEU A 217 17.20 -20.83 -0.51
CA LEU A 217 17.53 -20.58 0.92
C LEU A 217 19.01 -20.77 1.25
N GLU A 218 19.72 -21.58 0.46
CA GLU A 218 21.15 -21.85 0.62
C GLU A 218 22.05 -20.63 0.38
N SER A 219 21.50 -19.60 -0.29
CA SER A 219 22.20 -18.34 -0.60
C SER A 219 21.90 -17.21 0.38
N VAL A 220 21.13 -17.48 1.44
CA VAL A 220 20.68 -16.50 2.41
C VAL A 220 21.48 -16.65 3.71
N ASP A 221 22.20 -15.60 4.12
CA ASP A 221 23.00 -15.60 5.33
C ASP A 221 22.16 -15.74 6.62
N ASP A 222 22.69 -16.44 7.63
CA ASP A 222 22.10 -16.51 8.97
C ASP A 222 22.02 -15.10 9.58
N GLY A 223 20.83 -14.62 9.86
CA GLY A 223 20.58 -13.29 10.41
C GLY A 223 19.90 -12.30 9.45
N LEU A 224 19.66 -12.72 8.21
CA LEU A 224 18.92 -11.94 7.23
C LEU A 224 17.40 -11.91 7.56
N SER A 225 16.79 -10.75 7.38
CA SER A 225 15.32 -10.62 7.51
C SER A 225 14.66 -10.83 6.15
N LEU A 226 13.90 -11.93 6.01
CA LEU A 226 13.04 -12.17 4.84
C LEU A 226 11.59 -11.81 5.19
N ILE A 227 10.99 -10.91 4.42
CA ILE A 227 9.62 -10.45 4.62
C ILE A 227 8.82 -10.66 3.35
N HIS A 228 7.68 -11.34 3.52
CA HIS A 228 6.71 -11.57 2.47
C HIS A 228 5.50 -10.65 2.63
N ILE A 229 5.01 -10.12 1.51
CA ILE A 229 3.84 -9.23 1.44
C ILE A 229 2.73 -9.90 0.64
#